data_3990ea8e4b6534af11eae5c16aa6abbe
#
_entry.id   3990ea8e4b6534af11eae5c16aa6abbe
#
_cell.length_a   1.000
_cell.length_b   1.000
_cell.length_c   1.000
_cell.angle_alpha   90.00
_cell.angle_beta   90.00
_cell.angle_gamma   90.00
#
_symmetry.space_group_name_H-M   'P 1'
#
loop_
_entity.id
_entity.type
_entity.pdbx_description
1 polymer ?
#
loop_
_entity_poly.entity_id
_entity_poly.type
_entity_poly.pdbx_seq_one_letter_code
_entity_poly.pdbx_strand_id
1 'polypeptide(L)'
;MKKYIVGVGLFLLMNSCLNNDFMEVYPKDQQTELTSFRSYENFKTYAWGLYNVFFGYAYKTGQTDEIFKGDYEADNMIKHVSGNESQWAYQKAKVPASSDSWDYEYIRRVNLMLDNIDQSSMNDAEKAHWRSVGYFFRAYKYFKMLSLYGDLPWVEHTLSEDSEELYLPRDPRDVVAQNILNNLKYAEEHIKVDGDGNNTINRAVVQSLISRFCLFEGTWRKYHALQNATTYLEECTRASKEVMNKYTTLHPNYEELFNSESLAGINGIILYKEYATSQLCHGLTRMVRTGESQIEATKDAVDSYLCSDGHPIKNSTTYGGDKDVYAQFRNRDYRLYHTVCPPYMVSLASASTTQWKFTDNPSEREYIDLMATISKETYHRLPTSNFKGFITKGQPHFKNVNWGQGWNASQMGFWVWKYYNTHTDASTANGVCTTDAPLFRLGEILLNYAEAMYELGLFDQSIADKTINKLRKRAHVADMVLTDITTDFDPERDQDVNPLLWEIRRERRVELMGEGTRLDDLRRWKKGHYVNKQPTGVYLKDASEFNVKVMNGPSNNEGYVYYFEKPIGWLEHYYLNPIPLNQLALNPALEQNPGWENNK
;
A
#
# COMPACT_ATOMS: atom_id res chain seq x y z
N MET A 1 51.55 -65.94 -46.43
CA MET A 1 50.80 -67.06 -45.82
C MET A 1 49.76 -66.52 -44.87
N LYS A 2 48.45 -66.87 -45.09
CA LYS A 2 47.39 -66.90 -44.09
C LYS A 2 46.98 -65.58 -43.47
N LYS A 3 45.72 -65.11 -43.42
CA LYS A 3 44.41 -65.70 -43.51
C LYS A 3 43.39 -64.64 -43.79
N TYR A 4 42.58 -64.72 -44.77
CA TYR A 4 41.30 -64.05 -44.89
C TYR A 4 40.24 -65.06 -44.49
N ILE A 5 39.38 -64.75 -43.57
CA ILE A 5 38.01 -65.24 -43.37
C ILE A 5 37.43 -64.47 -42.18
N VAL A 6 36.15 -64.12 -42.39
CA VAL A 6 35.14 -63.59 -41.42
C VAL A 6 34.92 -62.11 -41.47
N GLY A 7 34.01 -61.72 -42.32
CA GLY A 7 33.46 -60.38 -42.41
C GLY A 7 32.09 -60.39 -43.07
N VAL A 8 31.24 -61.35 -42.78
CA VAL A 8 29.84 -61.35 -43.24
C VAL A 8 29.00 -61.97 -42.13
N GLY A 9 28.57 -61.19 -41.19
CA GLY A 9 27.73 -61.71 -40.12
C GLY A 9 27.27 -60.70 -39.06
N LEU A 10 27.30 -59.39 -39.36
CA LEU A 10 26.83 -58.41 -38.37
C LEU A 10 26.10 -57.23 -39.01
N PHE A 11 25.20 -57.51 -39.96
CA PHE A 11 24.39 -56.45 -40.59
C PHE A 11 22.89 -56.73 -40.54
N LEU A 12 22.41 -57.48 -39.56
CA LEU A 12 21.00 -57.83 -39.43
C LEU A 12 20.49 -57.84 -38.01
N LEU A 13 20.79 -56.79 -37.19
CA LEU A 13 20.10 -56.55 -35.92
C LEU A 13 20.18 -55.06 -35.50
N MET A 14 19.86 -54.11 -36.38
CA MET A 14 19.58 -52.75 -35.99
C MET A 14 18.28 -52.24 -36.63
N ASN A 15 17.19 -52.97 -36.38
CA ASN A 15 15.85 -52.39 -36.40
C ASN A 15 15.24 -52.59 -35.02
N SER A 16 15.84 -51.98 -34.01
CA SER A 16 15.24 -51.79 -32.73
C SER A 16 14.59 -50.41 -32.70
N CYS A 17 13.32 -50.37 -32.50
CA CYS A 17 12.44 -49.25 -32.35
C CYS A 17 13.15 -48.02 -31.71
N LEU A 18 13.31 -46.99 -32.50
CA LEU A 18 13.49 -45.64 -31.98
C LEU A 18 12.15 -45.21 -31.39
N ASN A 19 11.89 -45.61 -30.16
CA ASN A 19 10.94 -44.92 -29.32
C ASN A 19 11.64 -43.66 -28.83
N ASN A 20 11.28 -42.51 -29.36
CA ASN A 20 11.82 -41.24 -28.96
C ASN A 20 11.59 -40.91 -27.45
N ASP A 21 10.68 -41.65 -26.80
CA ASP A 21 10.38 -41.50 -25.38
C ASP A 21 11.46 -42.06 -24.43
N PHE A 22 12.50 -42.75 -24.92
CA PHE A 22 13.53 -43.35 -24.07
C PHE A 22 14.66 -42.40 -23.73
N MET A 23 14.76 -41.23 -24.35
CA MET A 23 15.82 -40.23 -24.08
C MET A 23 15.33 -39.06 -23.23
N GLU A 24 14.07 -38.94 -22.92
CA GLU A 24 13.55 -37.97 -21.96
C GLU A 24 13.54 -38.55 -20.54
N VAL A 25 14.74 -38.75 -19.99
CA VAL A 25 14.89 -39.00 -18.54
C VAL A 25 14.74 -37.66 -17.82
N TYR A 26 13.53 -37.31 -17.48
CA TYR A 26 13.31 -36.22 -16.54
C TYR A 26 13.94 -36.61 -15.18
N PRO A 27 14.76 -35.75 -14.56
CA PRO A 27 15.25 -35.97 -13.20
C PRO A 27 14.04 -36.20 -12.28
N LYS A 28 14.03 -37.31 -11.54
CA LYS A 28 12.92 -37.64 -10.60
C LYS A 28 12.70 -36.59 -9.52
N ASP A 29 13.60 -35.66 -9.37
CA ASP A 29 13.64 -34.61 -8.36
C ASP A 29 13.23 -33.23 -8.90
N GLN A 30 12.98 -33.08 -10.22
CA GLN A 30 12.43 -31.84 -10.79
C GLN A 30 10.93 -32.02 -11.07
N GLN A 31 10.13 -31.12 -10.50
CA GLN A 31 8.73 -30.99 -10.89
C GLN A 31 8.67 -30.54 -12.35
N THR A 32 8.30 -31.44 -13.23
CA THR A 32 7.99 -31.09 -14.62
C THR A 32 6.59 -30.50 -14.71
N GLU A 33 6.28 -29.76 -15.77
CA GLU A 33 4.91 -29.24 -16.01
C GLU A 33 3.88 -30.39 -15.93
N LEU A 34 4.18 -31.55 -16.51
CA LEU A 34 3.35 -32.73 -16.49
C LEU A 34 3.07 -33.31 -15.09
N THR A 35 3.95 -33.10 -14.12
CA THR A 35 3.77 -33.57 -12.75
C THR A 35 3.19 -32.50 -11.83
N SER A 36 3.38 -31.23 -12.18
CA SER A 36 2.97 -30.07 -11.36
C SER A 36 1.49 -29.74 -11.46
N PHE A 37 0.76 -30.24 -12.48
CA PHE A 37 -0.63 -29.85 -12.76
C PHE A 37 -1.58 -31.05 -12.96
N ARG A 38 -1.42 -32.12 -12.17
CA ARG A 38 -2.26 -33.32 -12.29
C ARG A 38 -3.48 -33.32 -11.38
N SER A 39 -3.30 -32.95 -10.13
CA SER A 39 -4.31 -33.10 -9.07
C SER A 39 -4.61 -31.78 -8.39
N TYR A 40 -5.70 -31.76 -7.63
CA TYR A 40 -6.10 -30.63 -6.78
C TYR A 40 -4.95 -30.12 -5.91
N GLU A 41 -4.24 -31.01 -5.21
CA GLU A 41 -3.13 -30.67 -4.33
C GLU A 41 -1.93 -30.08 -5.08
N ASN A 42 -1.70 -30.49 -6.32
CA ASN A 42 -0.66 -29.89 -7.15
C ASN A 42 -0.99 -28.43 -7.48
N PHE A 43 -2.24 -28.15 -7.90
CA PHE A 43 -2.70 -26.78 -8.14
C PHE A 43 -2.65 -25.92 -6.89
N LYS A 44 -3.07 -26.45 -5.75
CA LYS A 44 -2.97 -25.78 -4.46
C LYS A 44 -1.54 -25.39 -4.11
N THR A 45 -0.62 -26.33 -4.21
CA THR A 45 0.81 -26.10 -3.91
C THR A 45 1.40 -25.04 -4.86
N TYR A 46 1.08 -25.12 -6.14
CA TYR A 46 1.52 -24.13 -7.11
C TYR A 46 0.94 -22.74 -6.83
N ALA A 47 -0.35 -22.66 -6.54
CA ALA A 47 -1.06 -21.41 -6.24
C ALA A 47 -0.52 -20.69 -5.00
N TRP A 48 0.00 -21.40 -4.00
CA TRP A 48 0.66 -20.76 -2.86
C TRP A 48 1.84 -19.86 -3.28
N GLY A 49 2.59 -20.24 -4.31
CA GLY A 49 3.63 -19.42 -4.90
C GLY A 49 3.11 -18.10 -5.51
N LEU A 50 1.83 -18.04 -5.89
CA LEU A 50 1.22 -16.85 -6.46
C LEU A 50 0.89 -15.78 -5.40
N TYR A 51 0.75 -16.14 -4.12
CA TYR A 51 0.55 -15.18 -3.03
C TYR A 51 1.73 -14.22 -2.82
N ASN A 52 2.91 -14.57 -3.35
CA ASN A 52 4.08 -13.69 -3.34
C ASN A 52 3.87 -12.37 -4.12
N VAL A 53 2.80 -12.24 -4.91
CA VAL A 53 2.43 -10.97 -5.56
C VAL A 53 2.06 -9.89 -4.55
N PHE A 54 1.59 -10.27 -3.36
CA PHE A 54 1.21 -9.32 -2.34
C PHE A 54 2.44 -8.77 -1.62
N PHE A 55 2.59 -7.46 -1.64
CA PHE A 55 3.68 -6.79 -0.94
C PHE A 55 3.53 -6.94 0.59
N GLY A 56 2.37 -6.58 1.14
CA GLY A 56 2.19 -6.48 2.59
C GLY A 56 3.16 -5.45 3.18
N TYR A 57 4.07 -5.90 4.05
CA TYR A 57 5.16 -5.08 4.60
C TYR A 57 6.50 -5.32 3.91
N ALA A 58 6.67 -6.44 3.22
CA ALA A 58 7.90 -6.79 2.51
C ALA A 58 7.72 -7.93 1.51
N TYR A 59 8.51 -7.90 0.41
CA TYR A 59 8.75 -9.05 -0.47
C TYR A 59 9.94 -9.88 -0.02
N LYS A 60 10.91 -9.25 0.64
CA LYS A 60 12.17 -9.85 1.07
C LYS A 60 12.43 -9.54 2.53
N THR A 61 13.03 -10.48 3.23
CA THR A 61 13.46 -10.27 4.62
C THR A 61 14.33 -9.01 4.71
N GLY A 62 14.02 -8.16 5.68
CA GLY A 62 14.74 -6.92 5.96
C GLY A 62 14.24 -5.67 5.24
N GLN A 63 13.27 -5.76 4.31
CA GLN A 63 12.64 -4.57 3.75
C GLN A 63 11.92 -3.77 4.84
N THR A 64 11.91 -2.44 4.70
CA THR A 64 11.56 -1.53 5.78
C THR A 64 10.46 -0.53 5.44
N ASP A 65 10.72 0.41 4.54
CA ASP A 65 9.92 1.64 4.40
C ASP A 65 9.19 1.76 3.04
N GLU A 66 9.27 0.75 2.20
CA GLU A 66 8.67 0.77 0.86
C GLU A 66 7.14 0.89 0.89
N ILE A 67 6.49 0.46 1.97
CA ILE A 67 5.03 0.62 2.15
C ILE A 67 4.63 2.10 2.14
N PHE A 68 5.49 2.99 2.63
CA PHE A 68 5.22 4.42 2.65
C PHE A 68 5.42 5.12 1.30
N LYS A 69 5.90 4.40 0.26
CA LYS A 69 6.27 5.03 -1.01
C LYS A 69 5.12 5.81 -1.64
N GLY A 70 3.90 5.26 -1.64
CA GLY A 70 2.73 5.96 -2.15
C GLY A 70 2.34 7.22 -1.37
N ASP A 71 2.82 7.36 -0.13
CA ASP A 71 2.57 8.51 0.73
C ASP A 71 3.67 9.58 0.63
N TYR A 72 4.97 9.18 0.61
CA TYR A 72 6.06 10.16 0.49
C TYR A 72 6.34 10.61 -0.96
N GLU A 73 5.89 9.88 -1.96
CA GLU A 73 5.85 10.35 -3.35
C GLU A 73 4.63 11.26 -3.64
N ALA A 74 3.67 11.32 -2.71
CA ALA A 74 2.50 12.18 -2.73
C ALA A 74 2.66 13.39 -1.77
N ASP A 75 1.59 13.73 -1.06
CA ASP A 75 1.49 14.92 -0.19
C ASP A 75 1.35 14.60 1.31
N ASN A 76 1.33 13.30 1.69
CA ASN A 76 1.14 12.89 3.08
C ASN A 76 2.43 12.93 3.91
N MET A 77 3.56 12.55 3.32
CA MET A 77 4.81 12.31 4.04
C MET A 77 6.00 12.82 3.25
N ILE A 78 7.14 12.91 3.92
CA ILE A 78 8.46 13.03 3.27
C ILE A 78 9.37 11.90 3.75
N LYS A 79 10.37 11.58 2.92
CA LYS A 79 11.53 10.79 3.33
C LYS A 79 12.72 11.74 3.44
N HIS A 80 13.05 12.18 4.66
CA HIS A 80 14.05 13.23 4.91
C HIS A 80 15.49 12.73 4.75
N VAL A 81 15.80 12.26 3.55
CA VAL A 81 17.15 11.89 3.10
C VAL A 81 17.47 12.71 1.86
N SER A 82 18.64 13.32 1.81
CA SER A 82 19.07 14.09 0.64
C SER A 82 18.98 13.22 -0.62
N GLY A 83 18.35 13.75 -1.66
CA GLY A 83 18.12 13.04 -2.91
C GLY A 83 16.87 12.15 -2.95
N ASN A 84 16.10 12.06 -1.87
CA ASN A 84 14.82 11.32 -1.82
C ASN A 84 13.58 12.24 -1.84
N GLU A 85 13.70 13.41 -2.44
CA GLU A 85 12.51 14.22 -2.75
C GLU A 85 11.60 13.46 -3.73
N SER A 86 10.29 13.64 -3.58
CA SER A 86 9.32 13.05 -4.52
C SER A 86 9.73 13.31 -5.97
N GLN A 87 9.92 12.25 -6.74
CA GLN A 87 10.34 12.36 -8.13
C GLN A 87 9.33 13.13 -8.99
N TRP A 88 8.06 13.11 -8.59
CA TRP A 88 6.96 13.76 -9.28
C TRP A 88 6.89 15.25 -8.94
N ALA A 89 6.90 15.58 -7.66
CA ALA A 89 6.83 16.96 -7.17
C ALA A 89 8.04 17.80 -7.58
N TYR A 90 9.23 17.20 -7.64
CA TYR A 90 10.49 17.88 -7.99
C TYR A 90 10.96 17.61 -9.42
N GLN A 91 10.11 17.05 -10.27
CA GLN A 91 10.37 16.78 -11.69
C GLN A 91 11.67 16.00 -11.94
N LYS A 92 11.94 15.03 -11.08
CA LYS A 92 13.12 14.15 -11.16
C LYS A 92 12.84 12.82 -11.88
N ALA A 93 11.57 12.52 -12.16
CA ALA A 93 11.18 11.30 -12.85
C ALA A 93 11.76 11.28 -14.28
N LYS A 94 12.35 10.14 -14.65
CA LYS A 94 12.94 9.88 -15.96
C LYS A 94 12.48 8.53 -16.49
N VAL A 95 12.63 8.32 -17.79
CA VAL A 95 12.42 7.00 -18.39
C VAL A 95 13.49 6.05 -17.86
N PRO A 96 13.13 4.98 -17.12
CA PRO A 96 14.12 4.06 -16.57
C PRO A 96 14.62 3.08 -17.62
N ALA A 97 15.85 2.58 -17.45
CA ALA A 97 16.39 1.54 -18.32
C ALA A 97 15.58 0.24 -18.22
N SER A 98 15.14 -0.11 -17.02
CA SER A 98 14.26 -1.27 -16.71
C SER A 98 13.37 -0.93 -15.53
N SER A 99 12.29 -1.72 -15.32
CA SER A 99 11.39 -1.54 -14.19
C SER A 99 10.80 -2.88 -13.73
N ASP A 100 10.92 -3.18 -12.44
CA ASP A 100 10.31 -4.35 -11.81
C ASP A 100 8.76 -4.26 -11.78
N SER A 101 8.20 -3.07 -12.02
CA SER A 101 6.74 -2.88 -12.11
C SER A 101 6.17 -3.32 -13.46
N TRP A 102 6.99 -3.33 -14.53
CA TRP A 102 6.64 -3.92 -15.82
C TRP A 102 7.05 -5.39 -15.82
N ASP A 103 6.23 -6.21 -15.17
CA ASP A 103 6.57 -7.61 -14.89
C ASP A 103 5.53 -8.57 -15.46
N TYR A 104 5.87 -9.22 -16.56
CA TYR A 104 5.09 -10.27 -17.21
C TYR A 104 5.48 -11.68 -16.75
N GLU A 105 6.57 -11.87 -16.02
CA GLU A 105 6.95 -13.17 -15.46
C GLU A 105 5.84 -13.72 -14.57
N TYR A 106 5.25 -12.85 -13.75
CA TYR A 106 4.16 -13.23 -12.88
C TYR A 106 2.89 -13.64 -13.65
N ILE A 107 2.56 -12.90 -14.71
CA ILE A 107 1.45 -13.23 -15.61
C ILE A 107 1.70 -14.57 -16.29
N ARG A 108 2.92 -14.83 -16.78
CA ARG A 108 3.33 -16.12 -17.34
C ARG A 108 3.12 -17.26 -16.34
N ARG A 109 3.51 -17.09 -15.07
CA ARG A 109 3.30 -18.11 -14.02
C ARG A 109 1.82 -18.41 -13.80
N VAL A 110 0.96 -17.39 -13.82
CA VAL A 110 -0.50 -17.58 -13.72
C VAL A 110 -1.04 -18.30 -14.95
N ASN A 111 -0.64 -17.88 -16.15
CA ASN A 111 -1.09 -18.48 -17.40
C ASN A 111 -0.66 -19.95 -17.50
N LEU A 112 0.56 -20.28 -17.06
CA LEU A 112 1.03 -21.68 -17.00
C LEU A 112 0.08 -22.58 -16.17
N MET A 113 -0.39 -22.08 -15.03
CA MET A 113 -1.39 -22.78 -14.23
C MET A 113 -2.72 -22.91 -14.99
N LEU A 114 -3.19 -21.85 -15.63
CA LEU A 114 -4.47 -21.81 -16.35
C LEU A 114 -4.49 -22.74 -17.56
N ASP A 115 -3.41 -22.78 -18.33
CA ASP A 115 -3.27 -23.62 -19.53
C ASP A 115 -3.33 -25.13 -19.22
N ASN A 116 -2.94 -25.51 -18.00
CA ASN A 116 -2.90 -26.91 -17.58
C ASN A 116 -4.16 -27.38 -16.81
N ILE A 117 -5.14 -26.51 -16.53
CA ILE A 117 -6.32 -26.88 -15.73
C ILE A 117 -7.15 -27.99 -16.40
N ASP A 118 -7.40 -27.87 -17.69
CA ASP A 118 -8.33 -28.77 -18.38
C ASP A 118 -7.77 -30.20 -18.57
N GLN A 119 -6.43 -30.34 -18.55
CA GLN A 119 -5.73 -31.62 -18.61
C GLN A 119 -5.63 -32.33 -17.26
N SER A 120 -6.01 -31.68 -16.17
CA SER A 120 -5.95 -32.25 -14.83
C SER A 120 -7.02 -33.30 -14.58
N SER A 121 -6.81 -34.17 -13.58
CA SER A 121 -7.78 -35.15 -13.11
C SER A 121 -8.89 -34.58 -12.23
N MET A 122 -8.94 -33.26 -12.04
CA MET A 122 -9.95 -32.57 -11.23
C MET A 122 -11.34 -32.63 -11.87
N ASN A 123 -12.38 -32.64 -11.05
CA ASN A 123 -13.75 -32.45 -11.52
C ASN A 123 -14.01 -30.99 -11.93
N ASP A 124 -15.14 -30.73 -12.59
CA ASP A 124 -15.46 -29.40 -13.13
C ASP A 124 -15.52 -28.30 -12.05
N ALA A 125 -16.04 -28.60 -10.86
CA ALA A 125 -16.12 -27.64 -9.77
C ALA A 125 -14.73 -27.29 -9.21
N GLU A 126 -13.82 -28.27 -9.13
CA GLU A 126 -12.44 -28.06 -8.72
C GLU A 126 -11.65 -27.27 -9.78
N LYS A 127 -11.84 -27.60 -11.07
CA LYS A 127 -11.27 -26.83 -12.18
C LYS A 127 -11.75 -25.37 -12.16
N ALA A 128 -13.06 -25.16 -11.98
CA ALA A 128 -13.64 -23.83 -11.90
C ALA A 128 -13.08 -23.01 -10.71
N HIS A 129 -12.89 -23.65 -9.55
CA HIS A 129 -12.25 -23.01 -8.41
C HIS A 129 -10.81 -22.56 -8.70
N TRP A 130 -9.95 -23.45 -9.21
CA TRP A 130 -8.55 -23.09 -9.49
C TRP A 130 -8.41 -22.11 -10.65
N ARG A 131 -9.30 -22.19 -11.66
CA ARG A 131 -9.39 -21.16 -12.70
C ARG A 131 -9.74 -19.80 -12.11
N SER A 132 -10.66 -19.76 -11.15
CA SER A 132 -11.01 -18.53 -10.42
C SER A 132 -9.84 -17.96 -9.64
N VAL A 133 -9.05 -18.80 -8.96
CA VAL A 133 -7.82 -18.38 -8.25
C VAL A 133 -6.80 -17.81 -9.25
N GLY A 134 -6.58 -18.46 -10.39
CA GLY A 134 -5.71 -17.95 -11.45
C GLY A 134 -6.19 -16.61 -12.00
N TYR A 135 -7.47 -16.49 -12.32
CA TYR A 135 -8.06 -15.24 -12.81
C TYR A 135 -7.97 -14.11 -11.81
N PHE A 136 -8.15 -14.38 -10.52
CA PHE A 136 -7.92 -13.39 -9.47
C PHE A 136 -6.49 -12.84 -9.50
N PHE A 137 -5.48 -13.71 -9.53
CA PHE A 137 -4.08 -13.29 -9.53
C PHE A 137 -3.68 -12.57 -10.83
N ARG A 138 -4.18 -13.02 -11.99
CA ARG A 138 -3.99 -12.33 -13.27
C ARG A 138 -4.60 -10.94 -13.23
N ALA A 139 -5.84 -10.81 -12.79
CA ALA A 139 -6.53 -9.53 -12.64
C ALA A 139 -5.82 -8.60 -11.67
N TYR A 140 -5.36 -9.09 -10.51
CA TYR A 140 -4.60 -8.30 -9.55
C TYR A 140 -3.32 -7.72 -10.16
N LYS A 141 -2.54 -8.55 -10.85
CA LYS A 141 -1.29 -8.11 -11.49
C LYS A 141 -1.52 -7.12 -12.61
N TYR A 142 -2.49 -7.38 -13.50
CA TYR A 142 -2.85 -6.45 -14.55
C TYR A 142 -3.41 -5.13 -14.01
N PHE A 143 -4.22 -5.16 -12.96
CA PHE A 143 -4.67 -3.93 -12.32
C PHE A 143 -3.50 -3.06 -11.83
N LYS A 144 -2.52 -3.66 -11.16
CA LYS A 144 -1.31 -2.94 -10.72
C LYS A 144 -0.54 -2.33 -11.89
N MET A 145 -0.41 -3.04 -13.00
CA MET A 145 0.27 -2.52 -14.19
C MET A 145 -0.58 -1.45 -14.91
N LEU A 146 -1.89 -1.68 -15.04
CA LEU A 146 -2.84 -0.73 -15.64
C LEU A 146 -2.84 0.62 -14.91
N SER A 147 -2.82 0.60 -13.57
CA SER A 147 -2.78 1.83 -12.76
C SER A 147 -1.51 2.65 -12.98
N LEU A 148 -0.41 2.01 -13.37
CA LEU A 148 0.88 2.66 -13.61
C LEU A 148 1.09 3.07 -15.07
N TYR A 149 0.71 2.22 -16.03
CA TYR A 149 1.14 2.37 -17.43
C TYR A 149 0.00 2.66 -18.41
N GLY A 150 -1.25 2.47 -18.01
CA GLY A 150 -2.40 2.57 -18.91
C GLY A 150 -2.51 1.36 -19.84
N ASP A 151 -2.31 1.56 -21.12
CA ASP A 151 -2.35 0.49 -22.13
C ASP A 151 -1.28 -0.57 -21.88
N LEU A 152 -1.62 -1.85 -22.08
CA LEU A 152 -0.75 -3.00 -21.80
C LEU A 152 -0.98 -4.11 -22.81
N PRO A 153 0.04 -4.88 -23.23
CA PRO A 153 -0.19 -6.14 -23.90
C PRO A 153 -1.01 -7.10 -23.01
N TRP A 154 -2.16 -7.56 -23.51
CA TRP A 154 -2.98 -8.54 -22.77
C TRP A 154 -2.64 -9.95 -23.21
N VAL A 155 -2.11 -10.77 -22.30
CA VAL A 155 -1.63 -12.13 -22.57
C VAL A 155 -2.43 -13.13 -21.74
N GLU A 156 -3.09 -14.09 -22.40
CA GLU A 156 -3.97 -15.07 -21.75
C GLU A 156 -3.37 -16.47 -21.64
N HIS A 157 -2.32 -16.75 -22.39
CA HIS A 157 -1.64 -18.04 -22.45
C HIS A 157 -0.14 -17.91 -22.17
N THR A 158 0.51 -19.04 -21.92
CA THR A 158 1.95 -19.12 -21.79
C THR A 158 2.61 -18.95 -23.16
N LEU A 159 3.40 -17.88 -23.32
CA LEU A 159 4.11 -17.61 -24.56
C LEU A 159 5.45 -18.34 -24.61
N SER A 160 5.82 -18.83 -25.80
CA SER A 160 7.15 -19.34 -26.18
C SER A 160 7.99 -18.23 -26.82
N GLU A 161 9.26 -18.50 -27.07
CA GLU A 161 10.16 -17.56 -27.77
C GLU A 161 9.70 -17.23 -29.20
N ASP A 162 8.94 -18.14 -29.83
CA ASP A 162 8.44 -17.99 -31.20
C ASP A 162 7.02 -17.38 -31.26
N SER A 163 6.43 -17.01 -30.13
CA SER A 163 5.09 -16.46 -30.08
C SER A 163 5.03 -15.07 -30.67
N GLU A 164 4.20 -14.84 -31.69
CA GLU A 164 4.03 -13.54 -32.36
C GLU A 164 3.50 -12.47 -31.39
N GLU A 165 2.73 -12.87 -30.38
CA GLU A 165 2.16 -12.01 -29.34
C GLU A 165 3.22 -11.24 -28.54
N LEU A 166 4.48 -11.71 -28.50
CA LEU A 166 5.60 -10.99 -27.88
C LEU A 166 5.88 -9.63 -28.54
N TYR A 167 5.49 -9.48 -29.79
CA TYR A 167 5.78 -8.32 -30.64
C TYR A 167 4.56 -7.49 -30.99
N LEU A 168 3.39 -7.79 -30.37
CA LEU A 168 2.18 -6.99 -30.56
C LEU A 168 2.27 -5.63 -29.84
N PRO A 169 1.54 -4.62 -30.32
CA PRO A 169 1.39 -3.35 -29.59
C PRO A 169 0.64 -3.57 -28.28
N ARG A 170 0.60 -2.52 -27.46
CA ARG A 170 -0.24 -2.51 -26.26
C ARG A 170 -1.73 -2.52 -26.62
N ASP A 171 -2.51 -3.32 -25.92
CA ASP A 171 -3.96 -3.21 -25.97
C ASP A 171 -4.43 -1.93 -25.26
N PRO A 172 -5.45 -1.25 -25.79
CA PRO A 172 -6.01 -0.08 -25.15
C PRO A 172 -6.48 -0.36 -23.72
N ARG A 173 -6.37 0.64 -22.85
CA ARG A 173 -6.86 0.58 -21.45
C ARG A 173 -8.26 -0.01 -21.34
N ASP A 174 -9.16 0.32 -22.27
CA ASP A 174 -10.54 -0.17 -22.28
C ASP A 174 -10.61 -1.70 -22.39
N VAL A 175 -9.80 -2.28 -23.25
CA VAL A 175 -9.71 -3.75 -23.43
C VAL A 175 -9.13 -4.40 -22.18
N VAL A 176 -8.02 -3.88 -21.68
CA VAL A 176 -7.34 -4.42 -20.49
C VAL A 176 -8.25 -4.34 -19.27
N ALA A 177 -8.90 -3.19 -19.03
CA ALA A 177 -9.81 -3.01 -17.89
C ALA A 177 -11.05 -3.93 -17.98
N GLN A 178 -11.61 -4.11 -19.18
CA GLN A 178 -12.72 -5.04 -19.37
C GLN A 178 -12.30 -6.48 -19.10
N ASN A 179 -11.14 -6.90 -19.56
CA ASN A 179 -10.62 -8.24 -19.34
C ASN A 179 -10.30 -8.50 -17.85
N ILE A 180 -9.76 -7.51 -17.13
CA ILE A 180 -9.62 -7.58 -15.66
C ILE A 180 -10.98 -7.84 -15.02
N LEU A 181 -12.00 -7.05 -15.37
CA LEU A 181 -13.34 -7.18 -14.80
C LEU A 181 -13.98 -8.53 -15.15
N ASN A 182 -13.82 -9.01 -16.37
CA ASN A 182 -14.33 -10.32 -16.81
C ASN A 182 -13.68 -11.48 -16.00
N ASN A 183 -12.36 -11.42 -15.78
CA ASN A 183 -11.66 -12.41 -14.96
C ASN A 183 -12.18 -12.38 -13.51
N LEU A 184 -12.40 -11.21 -12.94
CA LEU A 184 -12.91 -11.08 -11.57
C LEU A 184 -14.36 -11.53 -11.43
N LYS A 185 -15.23 -11.26 -12.42
CA LYS A 185 -16.63 -11.72 -12.42
C LYS A 185 -16.70 -13.24 -12.51
N TYR A 186 -15.91 -13.86 -13.40
CA TYR A 186 -15.81 -15.31 -13.43
C TYR A 186 -15.34 -15.87 -12.08
N ALA A 187 -14.29 -15.27 -11.51
CA ALA A 187 -13.76 -15.70 -10.24
C ALA A 187 -14.79 -15.58 -9.11
N GLU A 188 -15.54 -14.50 -9.03
CA GLU A 188 -16.60 -14.30 -8.04
C GLU A 188 -17.69 -15.39 -8.13
N GLU A 189 -18.10 -15.72 -9.35
CA GLU A 189 -19.17 -16.69 -9.60
C GLU A 189 -18.76 -18.13 -9.24
N HIS A 190 -17.54 -18.53 -9.58
CA HIS A 190 -17.13 -19.94 -9.56
C HIS A 190 -16.18 -20.32 -8.43
N ILE A 191 -15.61 -19.36 -7.70
CA ILE A 191 -14.72 -19.68 -6.59
C ILE A 191 -15.50 -20.30 -5.42
N LYS A 192 -14.88 -21.20 -4.68
CA LYS A 192 -15.42 -21.67 -3.39
C LYS A 192 -15.67 -20.46 -2.48
N VAL A 193 -16.86 -20.44 -1.83
CA VAL A 193 -17.29 -19.31 -1.00
C VAL A 193 -16.27 -18.94 0.08
N ASP A 194 -15.71 -19.95 0.74
CA ASP A 194 -14.74 -19.80 1.83
C ASP A 194 -13.29 -20.12 1.39
N GLY A 195 -13.06 -20.29 0.08
CA GLY A 195 -11.74 -20.60 -0.48
C GLY A 195 -11.29 -22.03 -0.20
N ASP A 196 -9.97 -22.23 -0.15
CA ASP A 196 -9.34 -23.53 0.13
C ASP A 196 -8.64 -23.55 1.51
N GLY A 197 -9.27 -22.95 2.48
CA GLY A 197 -8.80 -22.84 3.85
C GLY A 197 -8.79 -21.42 4.37
N ASN A 198 -8.31 -21.26 5.59
CA ASN A 198 -8.22 -19.95 6.22
C ASN A 198 -7.23 -19.04 5.48
N ASN A 199 -7.52 -17.75 5.43
CA ASN A 199 -6.65 -16.73 4.85
C ASN A 199 -6.23 -17.03 3.40
N THR A 200 -7.14 -17.60 2.61
CA THR A 200 -6.94 -17.89 1.18
C THR A 200 -7.86 -17.05 0.30
N ILE A 201 -7.57 -17.00 -1.01
CA ILE A 201 -8.46 -16.35 -1.98
C ILE A 201 -9.82 -17.04 -1.92
N ASN A 202 -10.85 -16.28 -1.60
CA ASN A 202 -12.24 -16.70 -1.48
C ASN A 202 -13.16 -15.65 -2.10
N ARG A 203 -14.47 -15.89 -2.11
CA ARG A 203 -15.42 -14.98 -2.76
C ARG A 203 -15.35 -13.55 -2.21
N ALA A 204 -15.22 -13.36 -0.91
CA ALA A 204 -15.13 -12.04 -0.31
C ALA A 204 -13.82 -11.31 -0.68
N VAL A 205 -12.72 -12.04 -0.83
CA VAL A 205 -11.44 -11.48 -1.32
C VAL A 205 -11.56 -11.04 -2.78
N VAL A 206 -12.22 -11.85 -3.64
CA VAL A 206 -12.49 -11.47 -5.03
C VAL A 206 -13.35 -10.20 -5.07
N GLN A 207 -14.44 -10.16 -4.31
CA GLN A 207 -15.32 -8.97 -4.20
C GLN A 207 -14.58 -7.74 -3.68
N SER A 208 -13.63 -7.91 -2.77
CA SER A 208 -12.79 -6.81 -2.27
C SER A 208 -11.87 -6.26 -3.38
N LEU A 209 -11.34 -7.12 -4.24
CA LEU A 209 -10.55 -6.68 -5.39
C LEU A 209 -11.43 -6.01 -6.46
N ILE A 210 -12.64 -6.51 -6.71
CA ILE A 210 -13.62 -5.82 -7.58
C ILE A 210 -13.90 -4.42 -7.04
N SER A 211 -14.18 -4.29 -5.75
CA SER A 211 -14.41 -3.00 -5.09
C SER A 211 -13.24 -2.02 -5.31
N ARG A 212 -12.01 -2.45 -5.04
CA ARG A 212 -10.79 -1.64 -5.19
C ARG A 212 -10.52 -1.26 -6.64
N PHE A 213 -10.53 -2.24 -7.54
CA PHE A 213 -10.29 -2.03 -8.97
C PHE A 213 -11.34 -1.14 -9.60
N CYS A 214 -12.61 -1.43 -9.35
CA CYS A 214 -13.72 -0.70 -9.97
C CYS A 214 -13.86 0.73 -9.43
N LEU A 215 -13.52 1.01 -8.16
CA LEU A 215 -13.39 2.39 -7.68
C LEU A 215 -12.27 3.12 -8.42
N PHE A 216 -11.09 2.51 -8.51
CA PHE A 216 -9.95 3.11 -9.20
C PHE A 216 -10.31 3.43 -10.66
N GLU A 217 -10.75 2.43 -11.40
CA GLU A 217 -11.03 2.56 -12.84
C GLU A 217 -12.22 3.49 -13.11
N GLY A 218 -13.29 3.39 -12.33
CA GLY A 218 -14.47 4.25 -12.48
C GLY A 218 -14.15 5.72 -12.24
N THR A 219 -13.41 6.04 -11.18
CA THR A 219 -12.99 7.43 -10.92
C THR A 219 -11.92 7.90 -11.89
N TRP A 220 -10.94 7.04 -12.25
CA TRP A 220 -10.01 7.36 -13.32
C TRP A 220 -10.75 7.79 -14.59
N ARG A 221 -11.68 6.98 -15.07
CA ARG A 221 -12.47 7.28 -16.26
C ARG A 221 -13.24 8.60 -16.15
N LYS A 222 -13.88 8.82 -15.01
CA LYS A 222 -14.64 10.05 -14.76
C LYS A 222 -13.76 11.30 -14.84
N TYR A 223 -12.63 11.30 -14.16
CA TYR A 223 -11.76 12.48 -14.04
C TYR A 223 -10.80 12.67 -15.21
N HIS A 224 -10.50 11.60 -15.96
CA HIS A 224 -9.71 11.67 -17.19
C HIS A 224 -10.57 11.67 -18.46
N ALA A 225 -11.90 11.90 -18.32
CA ALA A 225 -12.87 12.04 -19.41
C ALA A 225 -12.94 10.82 -20.36
N LEU A 226 -12.80 9.61 -19.81
CA LEU A 226 -13.02 8.36 -20.54
C LEU A 226 -14.48 7.88 -20.39
N GLN A 227 -14.92 7.02 -21.32
CA GLN A 227 -16.27 6.45 -21.31
C GLN A 227 -16.46 5.38 -20.24
N ASN A 228 -17.72 5.01 -19.95
CA ASN A 228 -18.10 3.86 -19.12
C ASN A 228 -17.70 3.96 -17.62
N ALA A 229 -17.47 5.15 -17.08
CA ALA A 229 -17.17 5.34 -15.65
C ALA A 229 -18.25 4.73 -14.75
N THR A 230 -19.53 4.94 -15.09
CA THR A 230 -20.69 4.46 -14.31
C THR A 230 -20.68 2.95 -14.14
N THR A 231 -20.37 2.18 -15.19
CA THR A 231 -20.34 0.72 -15.13
C THR A 231 -19.38 0.19 -14.03
N TYR A 232 -18.18 0.78 -13.95
CA TYR A 232 -17.21 0.39 -12.90
C TYR A 232 -17.65 0.85 -11.52
N LEU A 233 -18.24 2.05 -11.38
CA LEU A 233 -18.72 2.54 -10.09
C LEU A 233 -19.90 1.69 -9.56
N GLU A 234 -20.81 1.26 -10.43
CA GLU A 234 -21.90 0.35 -10.08
C GLU A 234 -21.37 -1.02 -9.61
N GLU A 235 -20.39 -1.59 -10.29
CA GLU A 235 -19.74 -2.82 -9.86
C GLU A 235 -18.98 -2.66 -8.52
N CYS A 236 -18.33 -1.50 -8.32
CA CYS A 236 -17.72 -1.17 -7.03
C CYS A 236 -18.76 -1.19 -5.90
N THR A 237 -19.90 -0.53 -6.10
CA THR A 237 -20.96 -0.49 -5.07
C THR A 237 -21.56 -1.87 -4.82
N ARG A 238 -21.82 -2.65 -5.88
CA ARG A 238 -22.35 -4.01 -5.75
C ARG A 238 -21.42 -4.90 -4.94
N ALA A 239 -20.17 -4.99 -5.35
CA ALA A 239 -19.18 -5.86 -4.68
C ALA A 239 -18.88 -5.40 -3.25
N SER A 240 -18.76 -4.09 -3.02
CA SER A 240 -18.56 -3.54 -1.67
C SER A 240 -19.72 -3.90 -0.74
N LYS A 241 -20.96 -3.81 -1.21
CA LYS A 241 -22.15 -4.17 -0.44
C LYS A 241 -22.13 -5.64 -0.03
N GLU A 242 -21.73 -6.55 -0.91
CA GLU A 242 -21.62 -7.98 -0.57
C GLU A 242 -20.57 -8.23 0.51
N VAL A 243 -19.39 -7.57 0.42
CA VAL A 243 -18.38 -7.66 1.47
C VAL A 243 -18.89 -7.08 2.79
N MET A 244 -19.58 -5.93 2.77
CA MET A 244 -20.15 -5.29 3.96
C MET A 244 -21.24 -6.15 4.62
N ASN A 245 -21.96 -6.98 3.86
CA ASN A 245 -22.95 -7.93 4.39
C ASN A 245 -22.26 -9.08 5.15
N LYS A 246 -21.09 -9.54 4.70
CA LYS A 246 -20.31 -10.60 5.36
C LYS A 246 -19.49 -10.07 6.53
N TYR A 247 -18.85 -8.91 6.37
CA TYR A 247 -18.00 -8.27 7.38
C TYR A 247 -18.70 -7.03 7.93
N THR A 248 -19.39 -7.18 9.07
CA THR A 248 -20.27 -6.13 9.61
C THR A 248 -19.60 -5.23 10.65
N THR A 249 -18.51 -5.71 11.26
CA THR A 249 -17.90 -5.12 12.44
C THR A 249 -16.45 -4.71 12.18
N LEU A 250 -16.14 -3.47 12.50
CA LEU A 250 -14.76 -2.99 12.55
C LEU A 250 -14.08 -3.45 13.86
N HIS A 251 -12.79 -3.72 13.79
CA HIS A 251 -11.99 -3.89 15.00
C HIS A 251 -11.94 -2.57 15.78
N PRO A 252 -12.18 -2.58 17.11
CA PRO A 252 -12.25 -1.36 17.90
C PRO A 252 -10.90 -0.61 18.00
N ASN A 253 -9.79 -1.35 18.04
CA ASN A 253 -8.47 -0.80 18.21
C ASN A 253 -7.77 -0.68 16.84
N TYR A 254 -7.58 0.56 16.39
CA TYR A 254 -7.01 0.83 15.07
C TYR A 254 -5.57 0.30 14.92
N GLU A 255 -4.72 0.46 15.94
CA GLU A 255 -3.33 0.04 15.92
C GLU A 255 -3.14 -1.48 15.82
N GLU A 256 -4.06 -2.26 16.37
CA GLU A 256 -3.98 -3.73 16.33
C GLU A 256 -4.11 -4.28 14.91
N LEU A 257 -4.75 -3.55 13.99
CA LEU A 257 -4.83 -3.93 12.58
C LEU A 257 -3.46 -3.97 11.89
N PHE A 258 -2.47 -3.28 12.42
CA PHE A 258 -1.15 -3.09 11.80
C PHE A 258 0.01 -3.66 12.61
N ASN A 259 -0.24 -4.03 13.87
CA ASN A 259 0.80 -4.37 14.81
C ASN A 259 0.59 -5.71 15.53
N SER A 260 -0.42 -6.47 15.15
CA SER A 260 -0.65 -7.80 15.72
C SER A 260 0.31 -8.83 15.13
N GLU A 261 0.84 -9.73 15.98
CA GLU A 261 1.64 -10.88 15.53
C GLU A 261 0.81 -11.87 14.70
N SER A 262 -0.51 -11.89 14.90
CA SER A 262 -1.45 -12.63 14.06
C SER A 262 -2.72 -11.82 13.84
N LEU A 263 -3.14 -11.71 12.59
CA LEU A 263 -4.41 -11.09 12.20
C LEU A 263 -5.55 -12.11 12.08
N ALA A 264 -5.30 -13.39 12.38
CA ALA A 264 -6.32 -14.42 12.39
C ALA A 264 -7.45 -14.07 13.38
N GLY A 265 -8.69 -14.02 12.90
CA GLY A 265 -9.88 -13.73 13.72
C GLY A 265 -10.04 -12.26 14.12
N ILE A 266 -9.19 -11.35 13.66
CA ILE A 266 -9.35 -9.91 13.88
C ILE A 266 -10.53 -9.40 13.02
N ASN A 267 -11.51 -8.78 13.67
CA ASN A 267 -12.69 -8.25 13.00
C ASN A 267 -12.34 -7.26 11.89
N GLY A 268 -12.97 -7.43 10.73
CA GLY A 268 -12.78 -6.55 9.60
C GLY A 268 -11.51 -6.80 8.77
N ILE A 269 -10.68 -7.78 9.13
CA ILE A 269 -9.61 -8.30 8.27
C ILE A 269 -10.20 -9.33 7.31
N ILE A 270 -9.97 -9.16 6.01
CA ILE A 270 -10.52 -9.99 4.93
C ILE A 270 -9.45 -10.91 4.36
N LEU A 271 -8.25 -10.38 4.15
CA LEU A 271 -7.04 -11.13 3.76
C LEU A 271 -5.83 -10.43 4.33
N TYR A 272 -4.84 -11.19 4.77
CA TYR A 272 -3.59 -10.66 5.30
C TYR A 272 -2.39 -11.50 4.85
N LYS A 273 -1.20 -10.93 4.90
CA LYS A 273 0.06 -11.62 4.66
C LYS A 273 0.71 -11.98 5.98
N GLU A 274 0.96 -13.26 6.16
CA GLU A 274 1.63 -13.81 7.34
C GLU A 274 3.15 -13.65 7.25
N TYR A 275 3.78 -13.41 8.40
CA TYR A 275 5.23 -13.37 8.55
C TYR A 275 5.68 -14.32 9.64
N ALA A 276 6.78 -15.03 9.39
CA ALA A 276 7.35 -15.97 10.34
C ALA A 276 8.89 -15.99 10.24
N THR A 277 9.56 -16.16 11.37
CA THR A 277 11.04 -16.19 11.47
C THR A 277 11.69 -17.24 10.58
N SER A 278 11.00 -18.35 10.33
CA SER A 278 11.51 -19.46 9.50
C SER A 278 11.28 -19.28 8.00
N GLN A 279 10.53 -18.25 7.58
CA GLN A 279 10.12 -18.07 6.19
C GLN A 279 10.44 -16.65 5.68
N LEU A 280 9.63 -15.68 6.07
CA LEU A 280 9.76 -14.30 5.66
C LEU A 280 9.53 -13.39 6.86
N CYS A 281 10.45 -12.44 7.08
CA CYS A 281 10.34 -11.39 8.08
C CYS A 281 10.45 -10.02 7.41
N HIS A 282 9.87 -8.99 8.01
CA HIS A 282 10.06 -7.62 7.58
C HIS A 282 10.91 -6.82 8.57
N GLY A 283 11.42 -5.69 8.15
CA GLY A 283 12.19 -4.78 9.00
C GLY A 283 11.43 -3.53 9.44
N LEU A 284 10.15 -3.41 9.06
CA LEU A 284 9.36 -2.19 9.20
C LEU A 284 9.23 -1.73 10.66
N THR A 285 8.78 -2.61 11.56
CA THR A 285 8.61 -2.28 12.99
C THR A 285 9.93 -1.87 13.64
N ARG A 286 11.01 -2.61 13.37
CA ARG A 286 12.34 -2.27 13.90
C ARG A 286 12.76 -0.88 13.41
N MET A 287 12.58 -0.58 12.14
CA MET A 287 12.94 0.72 11.57
C MET A 287 12.19 1.88 12.22
N VAL A 288 10.89 1.73 12.40
CA VAL A 288 10.07 2.71 13.10
C VAL A 288 10.54 2.87 14.56
N ARG A 289 10.82 1.78 15.27
CA ARG A 289 11.28 1.81 16.68
C ARG A 289 12.63 2.47 16.89
N THR A 290 13.51 2.42 15.92
CA THR A 290 14.85 3.04 16.04
C THR A 290 14.85 4.51 15.66
N GLY A 291 13.77 5.02 15.04
CA GLY A 291 13.77 6.36 14.44
C GLY A 291 14.61 6.44 13.15
N GLU A 292 15.05 5.29 12.61
CA GLU A 292 15.82 5.23 11.35
C GLU A 292 14.94 5.35 10.11
N SER A 293 13.60 5.34 10.27
CA SER A 293 12.67 5.35 9.13
C SER A 293 12.81 6.60 8.26
N GLN A 294 13.24 7.70 8.85
CA GLN A 294 13.35 8.98 8.14
C GLN A 294 12.04 9.40 7.44
N ILE A 295 10.93 8.76 7.79
CA ILE A 295 9.60 9.04 7.27
C ILE A 295 8.86 9.89 8.29
N GLU A 296 8.45 11.07 7.84
CA GLU A 296 7.70 12.01 8.67
C GLU A 296 6.48 12.53 7.91
N ALA A 297 5.38 12.74 8.63
CA ALA A 297 4.18 13.33 8.06
C ALA A 297 4.40 14.82 7.74
N THR A 298 3.68 15.30 6.73
CA THR A 298 3.61 16.73 6.47
C THR A 298 2.56 17.38 7.39
N LYS A 299 2.70 18.68 7.65
CA LYS A 299 1.68 19.45 8.37
C LYS A 299 0.32 19.33 7.69
N ASP A 300 0.27 19.40 6.36
CA ASP A 300 -0.96 19.22 5.58
C ASP A 300 -1.64 17.86 5.85
N ALA A 301 -0.86 16.80 6.01
CA ALA A 301 -1.38 15.49 6.39
C ALA A 301 -1.90 15.46 7.83
N VAL A 302 -1.16 16.03 8.78
CA VAL A 302 -1.59 16.14 10.18
C VAL A 302 -2.85 17.01 10.31
N ASP A 303 -2.92 18.11 9.59
CA ASP A 303 -4.08 19.02 9.59
C ASP A 303 -5.33 18.38 8.96
N SER A 304 -5.17 17.39 8.10
CA SER A 304 -6.28 16.66 7.48
C SER A 304 -7.10 15.81 8.46
N TYR A 305 -6.54 15.43 9.60
CA TYR A 305 -7.32 14.78 10.67
C TYR A 305 -8.29 15.76 11.29
N LEU A 306 -9.53 15.36 11.51
CA LEU A 306 -10.55 16.20 12.14
C LEU A 306 -10.27 16.39 13.64
N CYS A 307 -10.90 17.39 14.21
CA CYS A 307 -11.07 17.48 15.65
C CYS A 307 -12.16 16.53 16.13
N SER A 308 -12.20 16.23 17.42
CA SER A 308 -13.17 15.31 18.02
C SER A 308 -14.63 15.74 17.83
N ASP A 309 -14.86 17.07 17.64
CA ASP A 309 -16.17 17.64 17.31
C ASP A 309 -16.61 17.41 15.85
N GLY A 310 -15.82 16.70 15.05
CA GLY A 310 -16.12 16.35 13.67
C GLY A 310 -15.79 17.44 12.64
N HIS A 311 -15.21 18.56 13.07
CA HIS A 311 -14.87 19.69 12.21
C HIS A 311 -13.38 19.71 11.80
N PRO A 312 -13.06 20.27 10.62
CA PRO A 312 -11.70 20.63 10.25
C PRO A 312 -11.12 21.65 11.24
N ILE A 313 -9.79 21.66 11.41
CA ILE A 313 -9.08 22.51 12.36
C ILE A 313 -9.40 24.01 12.26
N LYS A 314 -9.78 24.49 11.07
CA LYS A 314 -10.13 25.91 10.86
C LYS A 314 -11.50 26.30 11.41
N ASN A 315 -12.42 25.34 11.51
CA ASN A 315 -13.79 25.57 11.94
C ASN A 315 -14.15 24.83 13.25
N SER A 316 -13.20 24.08 13.82
CA SER A 316 -13.39 23.45 15.12
C SER A 316 -13.27 24.48 16.24
N THR A 317 -14.20 24.43 17.19
CA THR A 317 -14.16 25.25 18.40
C THR A 317 -13.26 24.65 19.48
N THR A 318 -12.80 23.42 19.30
CA THR A 318 -11.97 22.68 20.26
C THR A 318 -10.49 22.64 19.88
N TYR A 319 -10.13 23.15 18.69
CA TYR A 319 -8.74 23.16 18.22
C TYR A 319 -7.89 24.18 18.98
N GLY A 320 -6.78 23.72 19.56
CA GLY A 320 -5.88 24.56 20.35
C GLY A 320 -4.90 25.44 19.56
N GLY A 321 -4.90 25.31 18.20
CA GLY A 321 -3.93 26.02 17.34
C GLY A 321 -2.66 25.20 17.11
N ASP A 322 -1.79 25.68 16.21
CA ASP A 322 -0.59 24.97 15.74
C ASP A 322 0.74 25.65 16.15
N LYS A 323 0.67 26.68 16.98
CA LYS A 323 1.86 27.40 17.51
C LYS A 323 2.47 26.73 18.75
N ASP A 324 1.83 25.68 19.24
CA ASP A 324 2.28 24.82 20.31
C ASP A 324 1.95 23.37 19.93
N VAL A 325 2.94 22.50 19.96
CA VAL A 325 2.77 21.13 19.48
C VAL A 325 1.79 20.31 20.33
N TYR A 326 1.71 20.57 21.66
CA TYR A 326 0.72 19.91 22.50
C TYR A 326 -0.71 20.36 22.15
N ALA A 327 -0.89 21.67 21.94
CA ALA A 327 -2.18 22.22 21.52
C ALA A 327 -2.62 21.71 20.14
N GLN A 328 -1.67 21.54 19.23
CA GLN A 328 -1.93 21.02 17.88
C GLN A 328 -2.52 19.61 17.86
N PHE A 329 -2.10 18.77 18.81
CA PHE A 329 -2.59 17.40 18.93
C PHE A 329 -3.84 17.27 19.81
N ARG A 330 -4.25 18.33 20.52
CA ARG A 330 -5.38 18.25 21.48
C ARG A 330 -6.71 18.13 20.78
N ASN A 331 -7.59 17.25 21.31
CA ASN A 331 -8.96 17.04 20.83
C ASN A 331 -9.03 16.61 19.35
N ARG A 332 -8.15 15.73 18.92
CA ARG A 332 -8.09 15.26 17.54
C ARG A 332 -8.58 13.82 17.40
N ASP A 333 -8.82 13.43 16.15
CA ASP A 333 -9.06 12.07 15.70
C ASP A 333 -8.00 11.09 16.27
N TYR A 334 -8.41 10.01 16.90
CA TYR A 334 -7.49 9.05 17.53
C TYR A 334 -6.57 8.36 16.53
N ARG A 335 -6.95 8.27 15.25
CA ARG A 335 -6.06 7.74 14.21
C ARG A 335 -4.81 8.61 14.03
N LEU A 336 -4.88 9.91 14.32
CA LEU A 336 -3.70 10.78 14.35
C LEU A 336 -2.68 10.26 15.35
N TYR A 337 -3.09 9.97 16.58
CA TYR A 337 -2.20 9.52 17.66
C TYR A 337 -1.56 8.17 17.35
N HIS A 338 -2.25 7.30 16.60
CA HIS A 338 -1.74 6.00 16.19
C HIS A 338 -0.88 6.04 14.91
N THR A 339 -0.95 7.13 14.15
CA THR A 339 -0.19 7.28 12.90
C THR A 339 1.02 8.18 13.08
N VAL A 340 0.86 9.30 13.78
CA VAL A 340 1.90 10.29 14.08
C VAL A 340 2.08 10.35 15.58
N CYS A 341 3.31 10.18 16.04
CA CYS A 341 3.62 10.14 17.47
C CYS A 341 3.26 11.49 18.12
N PRO A 342 2.38 11.49 19.13
CA PRO A 342 2.02 12.72 19.84
C PRO A 342 3.20 13.23 20.68
N PRO A 343 3.20 14.51 21.07
CA PRO A 343 4.29 15.11 21.84
C PRO A 343 4.37 14.56 23.27
N TYR A 344 5.60 14.36 23.76
CA TYR A 344 5.88 13.98 25.15
C TYR A 344 7.31 14.31 25.53
N MET A 345 7.61 14.30 26.83
CA MET A 345 8.95 14.48 27.39
C MET A 345 9.34 13.33 28.30
N VAL A 346 10.63 13.07 28.38
CA VAL A 346 11.21 12.09 29.30
C VAL A 346 12.21 12.77 30.25
N SER A 347 12.29 12.28 31.46
CA SER A 347 13.31 12.66 32.42
C SER A 347 14.50 11.74 32.32
N LEU A 348 15.70 12.30 32.18
CA LEU A 348 16.95 11.55 32.12
C LEU A 348 17.71 11.76 33.43
N ALA A 349 18.21 10.65 34.02
CA ALA A 349 19.05 10.77 35.22
C ALA A 349 20.41 11.43 34.90
N SER A 350 20.94 11.19 33.68
CA SER A 350 22.10 11.88 33.12
C SER A 350 22.13 11.75 31.60
N ALA A 351 22.96 12.53 30.91
CA ALA A 351 23.14 12.45 29.46
C ALA A 351 23.73 11.10 28.99
N SER A 352 24.32 10.32 29.89
CA SER A 352 24.92 9.01 29.61
C SER A 352 24.02 7.82 29.96
N THR A 353 22.84 8.05 30.54
CA THR A 353 21.94 6.97 30.95
C THR A 353 21.05 6.52 29.81
N THR A 354 20.83 5.20 29.71
CA THR A 354 19.84 4.57 28.83
C THR A 354 18.52 4.29 29.56
N GLN A 355 18.45 4.61 30.86
CA GLN A 355 17.25 4.44 31.67
C GLN A 355 16.47 5.76 31.71
N TRP A 356 15.31 5.76 31.08
CA TRP A 356 14.44 6.90 31.00
C TRP A 356 13.18 6.67 31.85
N LYS A 357 12.69 7.77 32.34
CA LYS A 357 11.34 7.83 32.95
C LYS A 357 10.54 8.87 32.22
N PHE A 358 9.24 8.73 32.22
CA PHE A 358 8.39 9.82 31.83
C PHE A 358 8.59 11.00 32.79
N THR A 359 8.40 12.20 32.25
CA THR A 359 8.44 13.43 33.07
C THR A 359 7.37 13.39 34.17
N ASP A 360 7.66 13.99 35.32
CA ASP A 360 6.70 14.23 36.41
C ASP A 360 5.95 15.56 36.24
N ASN A 361 6.31 16.38 35.24
CA ASN A 361 5.66 17.64 34.94
C ASN A 361 4.26 17.38 34.32
N PRO A 362 3.15 17.78 35.00
CA PRO A 362 1.79 17.50 34.49
C PRO A 362 1.51 18.08 33.10
N SER A 363 2.11 19.22 32.76
CA SER A 363 1.90 19.88 31.46
C SER A 363 2.53 19.13 30.28
N GLU A 364 3.44 18.21 30.54
CA GLU A 364 4.14 17.39 29.54
C GLU A 364 3.62 15.94 29.47
N ARG A 365 2.71 15.56 30.39
CA ARG A 365 2.19 14.20 30.52
C ARG A 365 0.89 13.93 29.77
N GLU A 366 0.26 14.95 29.20
CA GLU A 366 -1.08 14.84 28.59
C GLU A 366 -1.21 13.62 27.66
N TYR A 367 -0.27 13.44 26.73
CA TYR A 367 -0.31 12.32 25.78
C TYR A 367 0.30 11.04 26.32
N ILE A 368 1.20 11.10 27.32
CA ILE A 368 1.68 9.93 28.03
C ILE A 368 0.48 9.21 28.68
N ASP A 369 -0.35 9.95 29.38
CA ASP A 369 -1.49 9.42 30.11
C ASP A 369 -2.63 9.02 29.14
N LEU A 370 -2.87 9.80 28.07
CA LEU A 370 -3.83 9.45 27.03
C LEU A 370 -3.45 8.12 26.33
N MET A 371 -2.21 8.00 25.85
CA MET A 371 -1.76 6.81 25.15
C MET A 371 -1.74 5.56 26.04
N ALA A 372 -1.49 5.73 27.34
CA ALA A 372 -1.60 4.64 28.30
C ALA A 372 -3.05 4.13 28.45
N THR A 373 -4.04 4.97 28.13
CA THR A 373 -5.48 4.63 28.21
C THR A 373 -5.99 4.01 26.90
N ILE A 374 -5.59 4.56 25.75
CA ILE A 374 -6.13 4.16 24.44
C ILE A 374 -5.29 3.11 23.72
N SER A 375 -4.12 2.74 24.22
CA SER A 375 -3.22 1.76 23.62
C SER A 375 -2.72 0.75 24.64
N LYS A 376 -2.46 -0.49 24.20
CA LYS A 376 -1.86 -1.54 25.03
C LYS A 376 -0.35 -1.32 25.17
N GLU A 377 0.26 -1.94 26.21
CA GLU A 377 1.70 -1.82 26.46
C GLU A 377 2.58 -2.32 25.30
N THR A 378 2.14 -3.34 24.61
CA THR A 378 2.84 -3.94 23.47
C THR A 378 2.69 -3.16 22.16
N TYR A 379 1.84 -2.14 22.14
CA TYR A 379 1.60 -1.30 20.95
C TYR A 379 2.07 0.14 21.17
N HIS A 380 1.21 1.11 20.91
CA HIS A 380 1.53 2.54 20.89
C HIS A 380 1.55 3.21 22.27
N ARG A 381 2.06 2.58 23.30
CA ARG A 381 2.49 3.35 24.47
C ARG A 381 3.77 4.11 24.15
N LEU A 382 3.83 5.36 24.56
CA LEU A 382 4.99 6.21 24.28
C LEU A 382 6.26 5.60 24.87
N PRO A 383 7.34 5.49 24.09
CA PRO A 383 8.54 4.80 24.54
C PRO A 383 9.34 5.62 25.54
N THR A 384 9.86 4.96 26.58
CA THR A 384 10.83 5.52 27.52
C THR A 384 12.29 5.30 27.08
N SER A 385 12.47 4.46 26.06
CA SER A 385 13.75 4.25 25.39
C SER A 385 13.50 3.79 23.96
N ASN A 386 14.42 4.12 23.06
CA ASN A 386 14.40 3.47 21.77
C ASN A 386 15.00 2.06 21.85
N PHE A 387 14.83 1.28 20.80
CA PHE A 387 15.30 -0.08 20.69
C PHE A 387 16.82 -0.28 20.97
N LYS A 388 17.66 0.68 20.55
CA LYS A 388 19.12 0.62 20.75
C LYS A 388 19.60 1.35 22.01
N GLY A 389 18.69 1.85 22.84
CA GLY A 389 19.02 2.62 24.03
C GLY A 389 19.56 4.02 23.75
N PHE A 390 19.32 4.56 22.55
CA PHE A 390 19.67 5.95 22.25
C PHE A 390 18.76 6.91 22.96
N ILE A 391 19.35 7.99 23.45
CA ILE A 391 18.65 8.99 24.25
C ILE A 391 17.82 9.88 23.35
N THR A 392 16.51 9.92 23.61
CA THR A 392 15.55 10.85 23.04
C THR A 392 14.90 11.60 24.21
N LYS A 393 14.99 12.91 24.26
CA LYS A 393 14.38 13.69 25.36
C LYS A 393 12.86 13.67 25.33
N GLY A 394 12.29 13.48 24.14
CA GLY A 394 10.87 13.52 23.91
C GLY A 394 10.55 13.56 22.42
N GLN A 395 9.31 13.83 22.09
CA GLN A 395 8.87 14.09 20.71
C GLN A 395 8.18 15.47 20.68
N PRO A 396 8.41 16.27 19.64
CA PRO A 396 9.40 16.09 18.54
C PRO A 396 10.85 16.05 19.02
N HIS A 397 11.66 15.16 18.42
CA HIS A 397 13.07 15.03 18.73
C HIS A 397 13.93 15.63 17.62
N PHE A 398 14.26 16.91 17.72
CA PHE A 398 15.17 17.58 16.78
C PHE A 398 16.63 17.40 17.20
N LYS A 399 17.53 17.40 16.21
CA LYS A 399 18.95 17.46 16.49
C LYS A 399 19.29 18.78 17.15
N ASN A 400 19.66 18.71 18.43
CA ASN A 400 20.13 19.87 19.19
C ASN A 400 21.64 20.03 19.03
N VAL A 401 22.12 21.25 18.86
CA VAL A 401 23.56 21.58 18.75
C VAL A 401 24.39 21.09 19.93
N ASN A 402 23.77 20.95 21.09
CA ASN A 402 24.42 20.51 22.32
C ASN A 402 24.35 18.99 22.57
N TRP A 403 23.57 18.24 21.81
CA TRP A 403 23.29 16.82 22.09
C TRP A 403 23.94 15.84 21.12
N GLY A 404 24.49 16.29 20.03
CA GLY A 404 25.33 15.51 19.13
C GLY A 404 24.70 14.32 18.41
N GLN A 405 23.45 13.97 18.71
CA GLN A 405 22.77 12.80 18.13
C GLN A 405 21.96 13.21 16.91
N GLY A 406 22.34 12.73 15.74
CA GLY A 406 21.77 13.22 14.50
C GLY A 406 21.03 12.20 13.64
N TRP A 407 21.25 10.92 13.84
CA TRP A 407 20.74 9.95 12.87
C TRP A 407 19.29 9.49 13.13
N ASN A 408 18.77 9.68 14.33
CA ASN A 408 17.36 9.45 14.68
C ASN A 408 16.57 10.72 14.96
N ALA A 409 17.12 11.89 14.55
CA ALA A 409 16.48 13.16 14.81
C ALA A 409 15.42 13.48 13.74
N SER A 410 14.31 14.03 14.19
CA SER A 410 13.27 14.59 13.35
C SER A 410 13.77 15.77 12.51
N GLN A 411 13.21 15.94 11.34
CA GLN A 411 13.41 17.09 10.46
C GLN A 411 12.12 17.91 10.27
N MET A 412 10.96 17.29 10.56
CA MET A 412 9.64 17.90 10.42
C MET A 412 8.88 17.99 11.76
N GLY A 413 9.23 17.12 12.71
CA GLY A 413 8.58 17.04 14.02
C GLY A 413 7.37 16.13 14.08
N PHE A 414 7.00 15.46 12.99
CA PHE A 414 5.86 14.57 12.89
C PHE A 414 6.30 13.14 12.58
N TRP A 415 6.92 12.50 13.56
CA TRP A 415 7.39 11.11 13.41
C TRP A 415 6.23 10.16 13.14
N VAL A 416 6.29 9.46 12.00
CA VAL A 416 5.32 8.42 11.63
C VAL A 416 5.68 7.13 12.34
N TRP A 417 4.77 6.63 13.16
CA TRP A 417 4.96 5.44 13.98
C TRP A 417 3.82 4.40 13.87
N LYS A 418 3.00 4.47 12.85
CA LYS A 418 1.84 3.58 12.61
C LYS A 418 2.14 2.10 12.83
N TYR A 419 3.34 1.65 12.47
CA TYR A 419 3.81 0.26 12.58
C TYR A 419 4.71 0.01 13.79
N TYR A 420 4.61 0.90 14.78
CA TYR A 420 5.35 0.76 16.03
C TYR A 420 4.68 -0.25 16.95
N ASN A 421 5.45 -1.21 17.46
CA ASN A 421 5.06 -2.11 18.55
C ASN A 421 6.30 -2.52 19.36
N THR A 422 6.07 -3.18 20.49
CA THR A 422 7.14 -3.63 21.41
C THR A 422 7.19 -5.14 21.56
N HIS A 423 6.68 -5.90 20.59
CA HIS A 423 6.85 -7.36 20.56
C HIS A 423 8.34 -7.72 20.57
N THR A 424 8.69 -8.80 21.28
CA THR A 424 10.09 -9.16 21.58
C THR A 424 10.91 -9.36 20.30
N ASP A 425 10.36 -10.10 19.34
CA ASP A 425 11.08 -10.44 18.10
C ASP A 425 11.27 -9.25 17.17
N ALA A 426 10.36 -8.27 17.21
CA ALA A 426 10.45 -7.06 16.41
C ALA A 426 11.61 -6.13 16.80
N SER A 427 12.24 -6.34 17.97
CA SER A 427 13.17 -5.39 18.56
C SER A 427 14.65 -5.73 18.40
N THR A 428 15.01 -6.98 18.10
CA THR A 428 16.37 -7.47 18.34
C THR A 428 17.30 -7.45 17.14
N ALA A 429 16.78 -7.56 15.91
CA ALA A 429 17.61 -7.57 14.70
C ALA A 429 16.85 -7.03 13.47
N ASN A 430 17.60 -6.67 12.42
CA ASN A 430 17.03 -6.31 11.14
C ASN A 430 16.30 -7.49 10.51
N GLY A 431 15.06 -7.26 10.06
CA GLY A 431 14.32 -8.22 9.26
C GLY A 431 13.78 -9.42 10.02
N VAL A 432 13.61 -9.34 11.34
CA VAL A 432 12.98 -10.40 12.14
C VAL A 432 11.58 -10.02 12.67
N CYS A 433 10.99 -8.95 12.19
CA CYS A 433 9.62 -8.56 12.56
C CYS A 433 8.62 -9.51 11.90
N THR A 434 7.69 -10.02 12.69
CA THR A 434 6.72 -11.06 12.30
C THR A 434 5.27 -10.63 12.43
N THR A 435 4.99 -9.34 12.63
CA THR A 435 3.62 -8.84 12.64
C THR A 435 2.98 -8.96 11.27
N ASP A 436 1.73 -9.44 11.22
CA ASP A 436 1.01 -9.66 9.98
C ASP A 436 0.60 -8.35 9.29
N ALA A 437 0.54 -8.38 7.96
CA ALA A 437 0.15 -7.23 7.15
C ALA A 437 -1.27 -7.38 6.58
N PRO A 438 -2.21 -6.46 6.86
CA PRO A 438 -3.52 -6.49 6.22
C PRO A 438 -3.39 -6.20 4.71
N LEU A 439 -4.04 -7.01 3.87
CA LEU A 439 -4.08 -6.84 2.41
C LEU A 439 -5.43 -6.28 1.94
N PHE A 440 -6.50 -6.79 2.52
CA PHE A 440 -7.86 -6.30 2.35
C PHE A 440 -8.53 -6.19 3.72
N ARG A 441 -9.14 -5.04 3.99
CA ARG A 441 -9.80 -4.75 5.26
C ARG A 441 -11.07 -3.95 5.08
N LEU A 442 -12.03 -4.16 5.98
CA LEU A 442 -13.36 -3.55 5.92
C LEU A 442 -13.32 -2.02 5.84
N GLY A 443 -12.38 -1.35 6.53
CA GLY A 443 -12.27 0.11 6.48
C GLY A 443 -12.11 0.66 5.06
N GLU A 444 -11.31 0.01 4.22
CA GLU A 444 -11.19 0.37 2.80
C GLU A 444 -12.48 0.13 2.04
N ILE A 445 -13.16 -0.99 2.28
CA ILE A 445 -14.41 -1.33 1.57
C ILE A 445 -15.51 -0.31 1.90
N LEU A 446 -15.62 0.13 3.16
CA LEU A 446 -16.56 1.18 3.56
C LEU A 446 -16.30 2.48 2.80
N LEU A 447 -15.04 2.86 2.65
CA LEU A 447 -14.63 4.07 1.92
C LEU A 447 -14.84 3.94 0.41
N ASN A 448 -14.53 2.78 -0.16
CA ASN A 448 -14.79 2.51 -1.58
C ASN A 448 -16.28 2.61 -1.89
N TYR A 449 -17.13 2.04 -1.03
CA TYR A 449 -18.59 2.13 -1.17
C TYR A 449 -19.07 3.58 -1.06
N ALA A 450 -18.63 4.32 -0.05
CA ALA A 450 -19.03 5.71 0.17
C ALA A 450 -18.66 6.61 -1.02
N GLU A 451 -17.42 6.51 -1.49
CA GLU A 451 -16.96 7.31 -2.63
C GLU A 451 -17.70 6.94 -3.92
N ALA A 452 -17.86 5.64 -4.22
CA ALA A 452 -18.59 5.21 -5.41
C ALA A 452 -20.06 5.63 -5.39
N MET A 453 -20.74 5.54 -4.24
CA MET A 453 -22.12 6.02 -4.08
C MET A 453 -22.22 7.54 -4.31
N TYR A 454 -21.23 8.32 -3.82
CA TYR A 454 -21.17 9.74 -4.12
C TYR A 454 -20.99 10.02 -5.62
N GLU A 455 -20.04 9.33 -6.25
CA GLU A 455 -19.73 9.52 -7.67
C GLU A 455 -20.90 9.14 -8.59
N LEU A 456 -21.80 8.26 -8.14
CA LEU A 456 -23.07 7.91 -8.79
C LEU A 456 -24.23 8.88 -8.45
N GLY A 457 -24.03 9.84 -7.54
CA GLY A 457 -25.10 10.75 -7.10
C GLY A 457 -26.12 10.13 -6.14
N LEU A 458 -25.74 9.03 -5.46
CA LEU A 458 -26.61 8.24 -4.58
C LEU A 458 -26.22 8.32 -3.09
N PHE A 459 -25.24 9.15 -2.74
CA PHE A 459 -24.76 9.26 -1.36
C PHE A 459 -25.74 10.08 -0.51
N ASP A 460 -26.21 9.49 0.58
CA ASP A 460 -27.12 10.09 1.54
C ASP A 460 -26.64 9.86 2.99
N GLN A 461 -27.37 10.41 3.98
CA GLN A 461 -27.04 10.24 5.39
C GLN A 461 -27.02 8.76 5.82
N SER A 462 -27.94 7.94 5.30
CA SER A 462 -27.96 6.50 5.64
C SER A 462 -26.69 5.79 5.15
N ILE A 463 -26.11 6.21 4.04
CA ILE A 463 -24.84 5.67 3.53
C ILE A 463 -23.68 6.18 4.39
N ALA A 464 -23.66 7.47 4.75
CA ALA A 464 -22.68 8.03 5.67
C ALA A 464 -22.65 7.24 7.00
N ASP A 465 -23.83 6.94 7.57
CA ASP A 465 -23.97 6.20 8.84
C ASP A 465 -23.47 4.75 8.76
N LYS A 466 -23.64 4.11 7.62
CA LYS A 466 -23.20 2.73 7.40
C LYS A 466 -21.71 2.61 7.05
N THR A 467 -21.08 3.72 6.70
CA THR A 467 -19.69 3.77 6.20
C THR A 467 -18.82 4.69 7.05
N ILE A 468 -18.78 5.97 6.73
CA ILE A 468 -17.90 6.98 7.33
C ILE A 468 -18.13 7.10 8.84
N ASN A 469 -19.39 7.13 9.29
CA ASN A 469 -19.71 7.29 10.72
C ASN A 469 -19.29 6.07 11.56
N LYS A 470 -19.19 4.87 10.97
CA LYS A 470 -18.56 3.72 11.65
C LYS A 470 -17.06 3.95 11.89
N LEU A 471 -16.36 4.53 10.92
CA LEU A 471 -14.93 4.84 11.05
C LEU A 471 -14.69 5.97 12.06
N ARG A 472 -15.48 7.05 11.98
CA ARG A 472 -15.44 8.19 12.92
C ARG A 472 -15.73 7.75 14.35
N LYS A 473 -16.75 6.90 14.55
CA LYS A 473 -17.07 6.36 15.88
C LYS A 473 -15.90 5.58 16.50
N ARG A 474 -15.22 4.72 15.71
CA ARG A 474 -14.01 4.03 16.17
C ARG A 474 -12.88 5.02 16.49
N ALA A 475 -12.80 6.11 15.75
CA ALA A 475 -11.78 7.15 15.86
C ALA A 475 -12.09 8.22 16.91
N HIS A 476 -13.18 8.10 17.66
CA HIS A 476 -13.66 9.09 18.63
C HIS A 476 -13.89 10.50 18.04
N VAL A 477 -14.43 10.53 16.82
CA VAL A 477 -14.81 11.75 16.09
C VAL A 477 -16.33 11.78 15.95
N ALA A 478 -16.92 12.96 16.07
CA ALA A 478 -18.34 13.16 15.86
C ALA A 478 -18.79 12.72 14.45
N ASP A 479 -20.02 12.30 14.33
CA ASP A 479 -20.59 11.78 13.08
C ASP A 479 -20.60 12.86 11.98
N MET A 480 -20.42 12.42 10.74
CA MET A 480 -20.66 13.24 9.56
C MET A 480 -22.15 13.45 9.41
N VAL A 481 -22.59 14.71 9.52
CA VAL A 481 -23.96 15.14 9.26
C VAL A 481 -23.99 15.94 7.97
N LEU A 482 -24.66 15.41 6.95
CA LEU A 482 -24.57 15.96 5.59
C LEU A 482 -25.07 17.41 5.49
N THR A 483 -26.07 17.79 6.29
CA THR A 483 -26.63 19.15 6.31
C THR A 483 -25.63 20.20 6.81
N ASP A 484 -24.63 19.79 7.56
CA ASP A 484 -23.63 20.68 8.14
C ASP A 484 -22.45 20.92 7.18
N ILE A 485 -22.29 20.05 6.15
CA ILE A 485 -21.20 20.14 5.19
C ILE A 485 -21.56 21.12 4.08
N THR A 486 -21.39 22.39 4.37
CA THR A 486 -21.60 23.52 3.46
C THR A 486 -20.30 23.90 2.74
N THR A 487 -20.39 24.92 1.87
CA THR A 487 -19.19 25.50 1.22
C THR A 487 -18.16 26.02 2.20
N ASP A 488 -18.58 26.42 3.39
CA ASP A 488 -17.75 27.00 4.43
C ASP A 488 -17.29 25.98 5.48
N PHE A 489 -17.68 24.71 5.34
CA PHE A 489 -17.32 23.66 6.30
C PHE A 489 -15.80 23.46 6.41
N ASP A 490 -15.08 23.54 5.29
CA ASP A 490 -13.62 23.58 5.27
C ASP A 490 -13.13 24.67 4.30
N PRO A 491 -12.67 25.82 4.84
CA PRO A 491 -12.16 26.90 4.01
C PRO A 491 -10.84 26.58 3.29
N GLU A 492 -10.09 25.56 3.75
CA GLU A 492 -8.81 25.13 3.16
C GLU A 492 -9.00 24.05 2.09
N ARG A 493 -10.22 23.61 1.83
CA ARG A 493 -10.50 22.60 0.78
C ARG A 493 -10.10 23.09 -0.60
N ASP A 494 -9.83 22.16 -1.48
CA ASP A 494 -9.77 22.44 -2.93
C ASP A 494 -11.13 22.95 -3.40
N GLN A 495 -11.21 24.19 -3.85
CA GLN A 495 -12.46 24.85 -4.23
C GLN A 495 -13.12 24.20 -5.47
N ASP A 496 -12.35 23.47 -6.29
CA ASP A 496 -12.84 22.70 -7.44
C ASP A 496 -13.46 21.35 -7.03
N VAL A 497 -13.41 20.99 -5.74
CA VAL A 497 -14.01 19.76 -5.21
C VAL A 497 -15.24 20.12 -4.37
N ASN A 498 -16.36 19.43 -4.66
CA ASN A 498 -17.57 19.60 -3.86
C ASN A 498 -17.28 19.35 -2.37
N PRO A 499 -17.82 20.14 -1.43
CA PRO A 499 -17.53 20.02 0.01
C PRO A 499 -17.77 18.60 0.56
N LEU A 500 -18.85 17.94 0.17
CA LEU A 500 -19.16 16.60 0.63
C LEU A 500 -18.15 15.56 0.09
N LEU A 501 -17.78 15.67 -1.19
CA LEU A 501 -16.74 14.80 -1.77
C LEU A 501 -15.38 15.04 -1.10
N TRP A 502 -15.08 16.29 -0.77
CA TRP A 502 -13.85 16.62 -0.05
C TRP A 502 -13.78 15.90 1.29
N GLU A 503 -14.88 15.89 2.05
CA GLU A 503 -14.94 15.19 3.34
C GLU A 503 -14.89 13.66 3.20
N ILE A 504 -15.50 13.07 2.16
CA ILE A 504 -15.37 11.64 1.85
C ILE A 504 -13.90 11.29 1.54
N ARG A 505 -13.22 12.10 0.73
CA ARG A 505 -11.80 11.93 0.39
C ARG A 505 -10.88 12.20 1.58
N ARG A 506 -11.24 13.12 2.49
CA ARG A 506 -10.56 13.34 3.76
C ARG A 506 -10.63 12.07 4.63
N GLU A 507 -11.80 11.49 4.79
CA GLU A 507 -11.97 10.27 5.58
C GLU A 507 -11.11 9.13 5.02
N ARG A 508 -11.04 9.00 3.68
CA ARG A 508 -10.16 8.05 3.01
C ARG A 508 -8.69 8.34 3.28
N ARG A 509 -8.28 9.61 3.17
CA ARG A 509 -6.89 10.03 3.42
C ARG A 509 -6.42 9.63 4.81
N VAL A 510 -7.21 9.95 5.84
CA VAL A 510 -6.81 9.70 7.24
C VAL A 510 -6.91 8.23 7.63
N GLU A 511 -7.89 7.50 7.12
CA GLU A 511 -8.06 6.07 7.40
C GLU A 511 -6.93 5.23 6.78
N LEU A 512 -6.49 5.56 5.55
CA LEU A 512 -5.50 4.78 4.78
C LEU A 512 -4.10 5.41 4.83
N MET A 513 -3.87 6.43 5.63
CA MET A 513 -2.56 7.10 5.72
C MET A 513 -1.46 6.12 6.13
N GLY A 514 -0.36 6.11 5.37
CA GLY A 514 0.75 5.20 5.58
C GLY A 514 0.57 3.80 4.97
N GLU A 515 -0.52 3.54 4.23
CA GLU A 515 -0.76 2.27 3.54
C GLU A 515 -0.44 2.32 2.03
N GLY A 516 0.24 3.37 1.58
CA GLY A 516 0.77 3.51 0.22
C GLY A 516 -0.27 3.81 -0.86
N THR A 517 -1.49 4.22 -0.49
CA THR A 517 -2.60 4.42 -1.45
C THR A 517 -2.70 5.85 -2.00
N ARG A 518 -2.05 6.83 -1.36
CA ARG A 518 -2.30 8.25 -1.63
C ARG A 518 -1.95 8.68 -3.05
N LEU A 519 -0.84 8.24 -3.60
CA LEU A 519 -0.43 8.59 -4.96
C LEU A 519 -1.44 8.06 -6.01
N ASP A 520 -1.93 6.84 -5.82
CA ASP A 520 -2.96 6.25 -6.68
C ASP A 520 -4.27 7.05 -6.59
N ASP A 521 -4.65 7.51 -5.40
CA ASP A 521 -5.81 8.39 -5.20
C ASP A 521 -5.66 9.73 -5.94
N LEU A 522 -4.51 10.39 -5.82
CA LEU A 522 -4.23 11.65 -6.53
C LEU A 522 -4.24 11.46 -8.06
N ARG A 523 -3.71 10.35 -8.55
CA ARG A 523 -3.72 10.01 -9.97
C ARG A 523 -5.12 9.77 -10.51
N ARG A 524 -5.92 8.93 -9.84
CA ARG A 524 -7.28 8.61 -10.30
C ARG A 524 -8.26 9.81 -10.20
N TRP A 525 -8.04 10.72 -9.24
CA TRP A 525 -8.82 11.96 -9.11
C TRP A 525 -8.35 13.11 -10.03
N LYS A 526 -7.26 12.91 -10.76
CA LYS A 526 -6.58 13.95 -11.54
C LYS A 526 -6.18 15.16 -10.68
N LYS A 527 -5.69 14.90 -9.47
CA LYS A 527 -5.28 15.88 -8.46
C LYS A 527 -3.79 15.81 -8.11
N GLY A 528 -2.94 15.40 -9.08
CA GLY A 528 -1.50 15.32 -8.90
C GLY A 528 -0.87 16.63 -8.38
N HIS A 529 -1.44 17.78 -8.73
CA HIS A 529 -0.96 19.09 -8.29
C HIS A 529 -1.00 19.32 -6.76
N TYR A 530 -1.64 18.44 -5.97
CA TYR A 530 -1.60 18.55 -4.50
C TYR A 530 -0.17 18.43 -3.94
N VAL A 531 0.72 17.74 -4.65
CA VAL A 531 2.15 17.67 -4.28
C VAL A 531 2.92 18.98 -4.49
N ASN A 532 2.30 20.01 -5.09
CA ASN A 532 2.96 21.29 -5.36
C ASN A 532 3.08 22.18 -4.13
N LYS A 533 2.41 21.81 -3.02
CA LYS A 533 2.53 22.51 -1.75
C LYS A 533 3.92 22.30 -1.13
N GLN A 534 4.45 23.35 -0.48
CA GLN A 534 5.67 23.21 0.33
C GLN A 534 5.41 22.23 1.48
N PRO A 535 6.16 21.12 1.59
CA PRO A 535 6.07 20.28 2.78
C PRO A 535 6.61 21.02 4.01
N THR A 536 5.78 21.17 5.04
CA THR A 536 6.15 21.79 6.30
C THR A 536 5.85 20.87 7.48
N GLY A 537 6.54 21.08 8.60
CA GLY A 537 6.37 20.35 9.86
C GLY A 537 5.78 21.23 10.96
N VAL A 538 6.16 20.94 12.20
CA VAL A 538 5.71 21.69 13.39
C VAL A 538 6.19 23.14 13.35
N TYR A 539 5.49 23.98 14.13
CA TYR A 539 5.93 25.34 14.38
C TYR A 539 6.92 25.39 15.55
N LEU A 540 8.04 26.07 15.36
CA LEU A 540 8.99 26.38 16.44
C LEU A 540 8.96 27.86 16.72
N LYS A 541 8.83 28.22 18.00
CA LYS A 541 8.94 29.60 18.50
C LYS A 541 10.39 30.09 18.50
N ASP A 542 11.32 29.14 18.68
CA ASP A 542 12.76 29.39 18.58
C ASP A 542 13.46 28.11 18.12
N ALA A 543 14.03 28.16 16.93
CA ALA A 543 14.79 27.09 16.33
C ALA A 543 16.30 27.22 16.52
N SER A 544 16.79 28.21 17.24
CA SER A 544 18.23 28.53 17.36
C SER A 544 19.07 27.40 17.93
N GLU A 545 18.47 26.54 18.77
CA GLU A 545 19.14 25.36 19.32
C GLU A 545 19.09 24.11 18.42
N PHE A 546 18.34 24.18 17.33
CA PHE A 546 18.10 23.01 16.48
C PHE A 546 18.74 23.15 15.10
N ASN A 547 19.21 22.06 14.55
CA ASN A 547 19.74 22.04 13.19
C ASN A 547 18.60 21.74 12.19
N VAL A 548 17.69 22.70 12.05
CA VAL A 548 16.54 22.66 11.14
C VAL A 548 16.36 23.99 10.43
N LYS A 549 15.64 23.96 9.28
CA LYS A 549 15.22 25.17 8.58
C LYS A 549 13.81 25.54 8.99
N VAL A 550 13.50 26.83 9.10
CA VAL A 550 12.16 27.35 9.41
C VAL A 550 11.71 28.37 8.38
N MET A 551 10.40 28.34 8.09
CA MET A 551 9.74 29.27 7.16
C MET A 551 9.06 30.42 7.91
N ASN A 552 9.26 31.65 7.39
CA ASN A 552 8.41 32.83 7.67
C ASN A 552 8.13 33.12 9.14
N GLY A 553 9.17 33.23 9.92
CA GLY A 553 9.07 33.77 11.27
C GLY A 553 9.40 35.28 11.34
N PRO A 554 8.94 36.00 12.38
CA PRO A 554 9.33 37.39 12.64
C PRO A 554 10.84 37.55 12.85
N SER A 555 11.51 36.49 13.29
CA SER A 555 12.95 36.31 13.30
C SER A 555 13.31 35.07 12.47
N ASN A 556 14.53 34.99 11.96
CA ASN A 556 14.99 33.85 11.18
C ASN A 556 14.98 32.51 11.94
N ASN A 557 14.60 32.47 13.20
CA ASN A 557 14.57 31.32 14.08
C ASN A 557 13.14 30.88 14.48
N GLU A 558 12.11 31.59 14.04
CA GLU A 558 10.73 31.26 14.34
C GLU A 558 9.96 30.88 13.07
N GLY A 559 9.18 29.81 13.08
CA GLY A 559 8.35 29.44 11.96
C GLY A 559 8.07 27.94 11.87
N TYR A 560 7.43 27.54 10.77
CA TYR A 560 7.22 26.13 10.46
C TYR A 560 8.50 25.49 9.94
N VAL A 561 8.85 24.36 10.50
CA VAL A 561 10.02 23.57 10.05
C VAL A 561 9.78 23.05 8.64
N TYR A 562 10.84 22.99 7.84
CA TYR A 562 10.82 22.30 6.54
C TYR A 562 12.16 21.64 6.25
N TYR A 563 12.14 20.59 5.44
CA TYR A 563 13.34 19.87 5.03
C TYR A 563 13.67 20.12 3.55
N PHE A 564 12.73 19.87 2.67
CA PHE A 564 12.86 20.11 1.24
C PHE A 564 12.36 21.52 0.87
N GLU A 565 12.97 22.13 -0.12
CA GLU A 565 12.52 23.40 -0.68
C GLU A 565 11.17 23.23 -1.40
N LYS A 566 10.57 24.36 -1.80
CA LYS A 566 9.28 24.33 -2.50
C LYS A 566 9.37 23.45 -3.76
N PRO A 567 8.43 22.53 -3.99
CA PRO A 567 8.38 21.70 -5.20
C PRO A 567 8.30 22.53 -6.49
N ILE A 568 8.82 21.96 -7.57
CA ILE A 568 8.71 22.53 -8.92
C ILE A 568 7.28 22.39 -9.43
N GLY A 569 6.66 21.23 -9.19
CA GLY A 569 5.26 20.94 -9.45
C GLY A 569 5.04 19.73 -10.35
N TRP A 570 3.80 19.25 -10.33
CA TRP A 570 3.32 18.10 -11.09
C TRP A 570 3.23 18.43 -12.59
N LEU A 571 3.64 17.49 -13.46
CA LEU A 571 3.47 17.58 -14.91
C LEU A 571 2.32 16.66 -15.36
N GLU A 572 1.59 17.07 -16.41
CA GLU A 572 0.41 16.34 -16.88
C GLU A 572 0.70 14.88 -17.25
N HIS A 573 1.86 14.59 -17.82
CA HIS A 573 2.23 13.21 -18.19
C HIS A 573 2.56 12.29 -17.00
N TYR A 574 2.68 12.81 -15.77
CA TYR A 574 2.98 12.01 -14.58
C TYR A 574 1.81 11.17 -14.06
N TYR A 575 0.64 11.32 -14.65
CA TYR A 575 -0.47 10.41 -14.34
C TYR A 575 -0.19 8.97 -14.76
N LEU A 576 0.66 8.74 -15.77
CA LEU A 576 1.15 7.42 -16.16
C LEU A 576 2.69 7.37 -16.10
N ASN A 577 3.23 6.23 -15.72
CA ASN A 577 4.66 6.00 -15.75
C ASN A 577 5.15 5.81 -17.19
N PRO A 578 6.43 6.10 -17.49
CA PRO A 578 7.01 5.78 -18.77
C PRO A 578 7.22 4.28 -18.96
N ILE A 579 7.09 3.80 -20.19
CA ILE A 579 7.48 2.44 -20.57
C ILE A 579 9.01 2.33 -20.49
N PRO A 580 9.58 1.31 -19.84
CA PRO A 580 11.01 1.14 -19.68
C PRO A 580 11.75 1.00 -21.03
N LEU A 581 12.96 1.57 -21.14
CA LEU A 581 13.72 1.58 -22.39
C LEU A 581 14.03 0.17 -22.92
N ASN A 582 14.35 -0.78 -22.04
CA ASN A 582 14.60 -2.15 -22.45
C ASN A 582 13.38 -2.81 -23.11
N GLN A 583 12.15 -2.45 -22.70
CA GLN A 583 10.93 -3.01 -23.29
C GLN A 583 10.68 -2.44 -24.69
N LEU A 584 10.87 -1.12 -24.86
CA LEU A 584 10.78 -0.49 -26.18
C LEU A 584 11.85 -1.00 -27.16
N ALA A 585 13.02 -1.39 -26.65
CA ALA A 585 14.08 -1.98 -27.47
C ALA A 585 13.79 -3.43 -27.88
N LEU A 586 13.12 -4.21 -26.99
CA LEU A 586 12.76 -5.61 -27.24
C LEU A 586 11.56 -5.75 -28.18
N ASN A 587 10.58 -4.84 -28.05
CA ASN A 587 9.38 -4.85 -28.89
C ASN A 587 9.19 -3.47 -29.56
N PRO A 588 9.52 -3.34 -30.85
CA PRO A 588 9.40 -2.06 -31.60
C PRO A 588 7.95 -1.57 -31.79
N ALA A 589 6.95 -2.42 -31.58
CA ALA A 589 5.54 -2.05 -31.64
C ALA A 589 5.03 -1.38 -30.36
N LEU A 590 5.82 -1.39 -29.28
CA LEU A 590 5.51 -0.65 -28.08
C LEU A 590 5.80 0.84 -28.26
N GLU A 591 4.77 1.65 -28.06
CA GLU A 591 4.89 3.11 -28.05
C GLU A 591 5.06 3.62 -26.61
N GLN A 592 5.81 4.73 -26.44
CA GLN A 592 5.96 5.40 -25.17
C GLN A 592 4.67 6.09 -24.73
N ASN A 593 4.45 6.23 -23.42
CA ASN A 593 3.34 7.04 -22.92
C ASN A 593 3.53 8.53 -23.28
N PRO A 594 2.43 9.24 -23.63
CA PRO A 594 2.49 10.63 -24.06
C PRO A 594 3.23 11.53 -23.06
N GLY A 595 4.08 12.40 -23.56
CA GLY A 595 4.91 13.34 -22.78
C GLY A 595 6.24 12.78 -22.28
N TRP A 596 6.49 11.46 -22.46
CA TRP A 596 7.75 10.82 -22.10
C TRP A 596 8.70 10.59 -23.28
N GLU A 597 8.29 10.89 -24.50
CA GLU A 597 9.05 10.60 -25.73
C GLU A 597 10.40 11.30 -25.77
N ASN A 598 10.50 12.49 -25.18
CA ASN A 598 11.68 13.34 -25.18
C ASN A 598 12.53 13.28 -23.90
N ASN A 599 12.16 12.44 -22.92
CA ASN A 599 12.82 12.34 -21.63
C ASN A 599 13.79 11.13 -21.55
N LYS A 600 14.57 10.92 -22.60
CA LYS A 600 15.58 9.84 -22.68
C LYS A 600 16.80 10.11 -21.82
#